data_2c89363ba474c97d0b667b19c3a59f59
#
_entry.id   2c89363ba474c97d0b667b19c3a59f59
#
_cell.length_a   1.000
_cell.length_b   1.000
_cell.length_c   1.000
_cell.angle_alpha   90.00
_cell.angle_beta   90.00
_cell.angle_gamma   90.00
#
_symmetry.space_group_name_H-M   'P 1'
#
loop_
_entity.id
_entity.type
_entity.pdbx_description
1 polymer ?
#
loop_
_entity_poly.entity_id
_entity_poly.type
_entity_poly.pdbx_seq_one_letter_code
_entity_poly.pdbx_strand_id
1 'polypeptide(L)'
;DHLRNLGFLLTPNGWELAPAFDLNPSLSKTHLTLSYGCRCRDIAPSALLECVSDWGIPSDRAERIARETAQVVSQWKTEAREAGIAEKEITQMQPAFSFDSDFV
;
A
#
# COMPACT_ATOMS: atom_id res chain seq x y z
N ASP A 1 -5.93 -5.44 4.68
CA ASP A 1 -6.59 -6.24 3.64
C ASP A 1 -6.78 -7.68 4.10
N HIS A 2 -7.43 -8.51 3.29
CA HIS A 2 -7.65 -9.93 3.48
C HIS A 2 -7.86 -10.58 2.11
N LEU A 3 -7.95 -11.91 2.04
CA LEU A 3 -8.06 -12.63 0.76
C LEU A 3 -9.24 -12.18 -0.11
N ARG A 4 -10.31 -11.64 0.47
CA ARG A 4 -11.46 -11.12 -0.29
C ARG A 4 -11.16 -9.79 -1.02
N ASN A 5 -10.05 -9.13 -0.71
CA ASN A 5 -9.58 -7.93 -1.41
C ASN A 5 -8.66 -8.25 -2.60
N LEU A 6 -8.48 -9.53 -2.91
CA LEU A 6 -7.71 -10.01 -4.05
C LEU A 6 -8.67 -10.71 -5.02
N GLY A 7 -8.60 -10.34 -6.27
CA GLY A 7 -9.43 -10.91 -7.32
C GLY A 7 -8.64 -11.21 -8.57
N PHE A 8 -9.19 -12.09 -9.40
CA PHE A 8 -8.64 -12.41 -10.71
C PHE A 8 -9.73 -12.28 -11.76
N LEU A 9 -9.37 -11.79 -12.92
CA LEU A 9 -10.22 -11.66 -14.08
C LEU A 9 -9.83 -12.68 -15.14
N LEU A 10 -10.80 -13.34 -15.72
CA LEU A 10 -10.56 -14.18 -16.89
C LEU A 10 -10.57 -13.30 -18.14
N THR A 11 -9.44 -13.25 -18.82
CA THR A 11 -9.26 -12.54 -20.07
C THR A 11 -9.04 -13.53 -21.23
N PRO A 12 -9.04 -13.10 -22.47
CA PRO A 12 -8.67 -13.96 -23.60
C PRO A 12 -7.25 -14.56 -23.49
N ASN A 13 -6.37 -13.94 -22.70
CA ASN A 13 -5.00 -14.38 -22.45
C ASN A 13 -4.84 -15.29 -21.22
N GLY A 14 -5.94 -15.56 -20.50
CA GLY A 14 -5.94 -16.35 -19.29
C GLY A 14 -6.33 -15.55 -18.06
N TRP A 15 -5.99 -16.06 -16.89
CA TRP A 15 -6.26 -15.41 -15.60
C TRP A 15 -5.24 -14.31 -15.32
N GLU A 16 -5.73 -13.12 -15.06
CA GLU A 16 -4.94 -11.94 -14.70
C GLU A 16 -5.38 -11.41 -13.34
N LEU A 17 -4.44 -10.83 -12.58
CA LEU A 17 -4.77 -10.18 -11.30
C LEU A 17 -5.68 -8.97 -11.58
N ALA A 18 -6.80 -8.90 -10.87
CA ALA A 18 -7.69 -7.75 -10.95
C ALA A 18 -6.99 -6.47 -10.45
N PRO A 19 -7.40 -5.28 -10.93
CA PRO A 19 -6.99 -4.03 -10.32
C PRO A 19 -7.22 -4.04 -8.81
N ALA A 20 -6.34 -3.37 -8.06
CA ALA A 20 -6.49 -3.25 -6.61
C ALA A 20 -7.81 -2.53 -6.27
N PHE A 21 -8.50 -3.03 -5.26
CA PHE A 21 -9.75 -2.46 -4.77
C PHE A 21 -9.81 -2.55 -3.24
N ASP A 22 -10.72 -1.80 -2.64
CA ASP A 22 -10.91 -1.72 -1.18
C ASP A 22 -9.63 -1.28 -0.42
N LEU A 23 -8.87 -0.36 -1.03
CA LEU A 23 -7.65 0.20 -0.45
C LEU A 23 -8.02 1.37 0.48
N ASN A 24 -8.51 1.05 1.67
CA ASN A 24 -8.96 2.05 2.63
C ASN A 24 -7.87 2.37 3.67
N PRO A 25 -7.56 3.64 3.91
CA PRO A 25 -6.69 4.04 5.01
C PRO A 25 -7.36 3.70 6.36
N SER A 26 -6.57 3.32 7.34
CA SER A 26 -7.07 2.92 8.66
C SER A 26 -6.23 3.54 9.78
N LEU A 27 -6.91 4.14 10.76
CA LEU A 27 -6.28 4.67 11.98
C LEU A 27 -6.08 3.60 13.06
N SER A 28 -6.80 2.49 12.97
CA SER A 28 -6.85 1.47 14.02
C SER A 28 -5.99 0.24 13.76
N LYS A 29 -5.54 0.04 12.53
CA LYS A 29 -4.74 -1.13 12.17
C LYS A 29 -3.25 -0.86 12.40
N THR A 30 -2.63 -1.70 13.19
CA THR A 30 -1.18 -1.72 13.44
C THR A 30 -0.46 -2.82 12.68
N HIS A 31 -1.21 -3.77 12.13
CA HIS A 31 -0.68 -4.92 11.39
C HIS A 31 -1.59 -5.28 10.21
N LEU A 32 -1.01 -5.86 9.18
CA LEU A 32 -1.77 -6.45 8.09
C LEU A 32 -2.51 -7.71 8.55
N THR A 33 -3.65 -8.00 7.95
CA THR A 33 -4.38 -9.25 8.19
C THR A 33 -3.64 -10.43 7.58
N LEU A 34 -3.10 -10.25 6.37
CA LEU A 34 -2.27 -11.23 5.69
C LEU A 34 -0.80 -11.01 6.03
N SER A 35 -0.04 -12.08 6.11
CA SER A 35 1.42 -12.02 6.16
C SER A 35 2.00 -12.01 4.74
N TYR A 36 3.12 -11.33 4.58
CA TYR A 36 3.91 -11.30 3.36
C TYR A 36 5.31 -11.84 3.70
N GLY A 37 5.73 -12.94 3.09
CA GLY A 37 7.03 -13.53 3.40
C GLY A 37 7.28 -13.69 4.91
N CYS A 38 8.26 -14.43 5.34
CA CYS A 38 8.76 -14.57 6.73
C CYS A 38 7.73 -14.46 7.87
N ARG A 39 6.44 -14.64 7.59
CA ARG A 39 5.30 -14.40 8.51
C ARG A 39 5.20 -12.96 9.02
N CYS A 40 5.86 -12.02 8.35
CA CYS A 40 5.78 -10.61 8.70
C CYS A 40 4.39 -10.04 8.36
N ARG A 41 3.88 -9.17 9.22
CA ARG A 41 2.60 -8.49 9.08
C ARG A 41 2.73 -6.99 9.33
N ASP A 42 3.94 -6.50 9.43
CA ASP A 42 4.20 -5.08 9.64
C ASP A 42 3.75 -4.25 8.46
N ILE A 43 3.26 -3.06 8.72
CA ILE A 43 2.83 -2.12 7.68
C ILE A 43 3.93 -1.18 7.21
N ALA A 44 5.14 -1.33 7.76
CA ALA A 44 6.29 -0.53 7.36
C ALA A 44 6.84 -0.99 5.99
N PRO A 45 7.04 -0.08 5.02
CA PRO A 45 7.64 -0.43 3.74
C PRO A 45 9.03 -1.08 3.85
N SER A 46 9.83 -0.68 4.85
CA SER A 46 11.15 -1.28 5.13
C SER A 46 11.05 -2.77 5.41
N ALA A 47 10.11 -3.21 6.24
CA ALA A 47 9.88 -4.61 6.54
C ALA A 47 9.43 -5.42 5.30
N LEU A 48 8.66 -4.78 4.40
CA LEU A 48 8.28 -5.38 3.12
C LEU A 48 9.52 -5.65 2.25
N LEU A 49 10.45 -4.69 2.17
CA LEU A 49 11.64 -4.80 1.34
C LEU A 49 12.60 -5.92 1.80
N GLU A 50 12.60 -6.28 3.07
CA GLU A 50 13.38 -7.41 3.57
C GLU A 50 12.92 -8.77 3.00
N CYS A 51 11.67 -8.87 2.55
CA CYS A 51 11.06 -10.10 2.07
C CYS A 51 11.02 -10.23 0.54
N VAL A 52 11.41 -9.21 -0.21
CA VAL A 52 11.22 -9.19 -1.68
C VAL A 52 12.02 -10.25 -2.44
N SER A 53 13.14 -10.72 -1.87
CA SER A 53 13.93 -11.80 -2.44
C SER A 53 13.14 -13.10 -2.54
N ASP A 54 12.24 -13.37 -1.59
CA ASP A 54 11.40 -14.56 -1.55
C ASP A 54 10.40 -14.60 -2.72
N TRP A 55 10.12 -13.43 -3.32
CA TRP A 55 9.20 -13.28 -4.45
C TRP A 55 9.92 -13.18 -5.80
N GLY A 56 11.24 -13.34 -5.80
CA GLY A 56 12.05 -13.22 -7.02
C GLY A 56 12.07 -11.81 -7.61
N ILE A 57 11.82 -10.78 -6.80
CA ILE A 57 11.87 -9.38 -7.21
C ILE A 57 13.25 -8.83 -6.87
N PRO A 58 14.01 -8.28 -7.84
CA PRO A 58 15.27 -7.60 -7.56
C PRO A 58 15.07 -6.43 -6.60
N SER A 59 15.97 -6.27 -5.64
CA SER A 59 15.85 -5.25 -4.57
C SER A 59 15.75 -3.83 -5.12
N ASP A 60 16.54 -3.48 -6.15
CA ASP A 60 16.50 -2.18 -6.80
C ASP A 60 15.13 -1.87 -7.45
N ARG A 61 14.52 -2.91 -8.02
CA ARG A 61 13.16 -2.79 -8.57
C ARG A 61 12.12 -2.60 -7.47
N ALA A 62 12.24 -3.36 -6.37
CA ALA A 62 11.32 -3.26 -5.25
C ALA A 62 11.41 -1.88 -4.57
N GLU A 63 12.62 -1.38 -4.33
CA GLU A 63 12.83 -0.03 -3.79
C GLU A 63 12.25 1.04 -4.69
N ARG A 64 12.44 0.94 -5.99
CA ARG A 64 11.87 1.89 -6.94
C ARG A 64 10.34 1.89 -6.86
N ILE A 65 9.70 0.73 -6.86
CA ILE A 65 8.23 0.62 -6.73
C ILE A 65 7.77 1.24 -5.41
N ALA A 66 8.46 0.96 -4.30
CA ALA A 66 8.12 1.52 -3.01
C ALA A 66 8.20 3.06 -2.99
N ARG A 67 9.28 3.64 -3.55
CA ARG A 67 9.45 5.09 -3.65
C ARG A 67 8.42 5.75 -4.55
N GLU A 68 8.17 5.19 -5.74
CA GLU A 68 7.15 5.70 -6.66
C GLU A 68 5.76 5.68 -6.01
N THR A 69 5.43 4.60 -5.32
CA THR A 69 4.15 4.49 -4.59
C THR A 69 4.07 5.51 -3.46
N ALA A 70 5.10 5.65 -2.63
CA ALA A 70 5.14 6.62 -1.54
C ALA A 70 5.01 8.06 -2.06
N GLN A 71 5.67 8.38 -3.18
CA GLN A 71 5.58 9.70 -3.81
C GLN A 71 4.16 10.01 -4.27
N VAL A 72 3.47 9.07 -4.90
CA VAL A 72 2.06 9.26 -5.30
C VAL A 72 1.17 9.42 -4.07
N VAL A 73 1.31 8.54 -3.09
CA VAL A 73 0.49 8.59 -1.87
C VAL A 73 0.77 9.85 -1.04
N SER A 74 1.97 10.44 -1.09
CA SER A 74 2.27 11.69 -0.37
C SER A 74 1.38 12.87 -0.80
N GLN A 75 0.79 12.80 -1.99
CA GLN A 75 -0.12 13.83 -2.52
C GLN A 75 -1.56 13.70 -2.00
N TRP A 76 -1.85 12.72 -1.16
CA TRP A 76 -3.21 12.41 -0.71
C TRP A 76 -3.99 13.59 -0.13
N LYS A 77 -3.32 14.56 0.52
CA LYS A 77 -3.99 15.75 1.06
C LYS A 77 -4.52 16.68 -0.03
N THR A 78 -3.81 16.79 -1.13
CA THR A 78 -4.23 17.55 -2.29
C THR A 78 -5.45 16.91 -2.94
N GLU A 79 -5.35 15.61 -3.19
CA GLU A 79 -6.46 14.82 -3.74
C GLU A 79 -7.71 14.88 -2.85
N ALA A 80 -7.54 14.78 -1.53
CA ALA A 80 -8.63 14.87 -0.58
C ALA A 80 -9.34 16.25 -0.63
N ARG A 81 -8.57 17.35 -0.75
CA ARG A 81 -9.13 18.69 -0.90
C ARG A 81 -9.89 18.86 -2.21
N GLU A 82 -9.32 18.37 -3.29
CA GLU A 82 -9.95 18.41 -4.61
C GLU A 82 -11.24 17.58 -4.64
N ALA A 83 -11.28 16.48 -3.88
CA ALA A 83 -12.48 15.68 -3.67
C ALA A 83 -13.52 16.34 -2.71
N GLY A 84 -13.20 17.50 -2.15
CA GLY A 84 -14.11 18.25 -1.26
C GLY A 84 -14.14 17.74 0.19
N ILE A 85 -13.13 16.97 0.64
CA ILE A 85 -13.03 16.50 2.02
C ILE A 85 -12.63 17.66 2.93
N ALA A 86 -13.30 17.80 4.08
CA ALA A 86 -13.06 18.87 5.02
C ALA A 86 -11.67 18.75 5.69
N GLU A 87 -10.99 19.90 5.92
CA GLU A 87 -9.66 19.94 6.55
C GLU A 87 -9.59 19.22 7.91
N LYS A 88 -10.69 19.22 8.66
CA LYS A 88 -10.79 18.48 9.92
C LYS A 88 -10.63 16.98 9.71
N GLU A 89 -11.26 16.43 8.69
CA GLU A 89 -11.16 14.99 8.35
C GLU A 89 -9.78 14.64 7.79
N ILE A 90 -9.23 15.50 6.94
CA ILE A 90 -7.86 15.37 6.42
C ILE A 90 -6.86 15.32 7.59
N THR A 91 -7.00 16.22 8.57
CA THR A 91 -6.14 16.24 9.75
C THR A 91 -6.30 14.96 10.60
N GLN A 92 -7.50 14.48 10.77
CA GLN A 92 -7.78 13.24 11.51
C GLN A 92 -7.17 12.02 10.84
N MET A 93 -7.14 11.97 9.51
CA MET A 93 -6.61 10.84 8.73
C MET A 93 -5.10 10.89 8.55
N GLN A 94 -4.43 11.97 8.89
CA GLN A 94 -2.99 12.12 8.69
C GLN A 94 -2.14 10.95 9.23
N PRO A 95 -2.41 10.37 10.41
CA PRO A 95 -1.62 9.24 10.90
C PRO A 95 -1.73 7.97 10.04
N ALA A 96 -2.83 7.80 9.28
CA ALA A 96 -3.00 6.65 8.39
C ALA A 96 -2.15 6.73 7.11
N PHE A 97 -1.57 7.91 6.83
CA PHE A 97 -0.73 8.18 5.67
C PHE A 97 0.72 8.54 6.06
N SER A 98 1.14 8.19 7.26
CA SER A 98 2.53 8.36 7.67
C SER A 98 3.37 7.20 7.14
N PHE A 99 4.49 7.53 6.51
CA PHE A 99 5.49 6.58 6.02
C PHE A 99 6.77 6.74 6.81
N ASP A 100 7.61 5.71 6.79
CA ASP A 100 8.99 5.84 7.19
C ASP A 100 9.66 6.91 6.32
N SER A 101 10.39 7.84 6.94
CA SER A 101 11.04 8.99 6.29
C SER A 101 11.97 8.61 5.14
N ASP A 102 12.37 7.35 5.07
CA ASP A 102 13.33 6.85 4.07
C ASP A 102 12.72 6.66 2.68
N PHE A 103 11.39 6.80 2.53
CA PHE A 103 10.66 6.59 1.28
C PHE A 103 10.04 7.85 0.67
N VAL A 104 10.13 8.99 1.35
CA VAL A 104 9.54 10.26 0.88
C VAL A 104 10.61 11.25 0.49
#